data_299692a6924a43882d95edef222c39c1
#
_entry.id   299692a6924a43882d95edef222c39c1
#
_cell.length_a   1.000
_cell.length_b   1.000
_cell.length_c   1.000
_cell.angle_alpha   90.00
_cell.angle_beta   90.00
_cell.angle_gamma   90.00
#
_symmetry.space_group_name_H-M   'P 1'
#
loop_
_entity.id
_entity.type
_entity.pdbx_description
1 polymer ?
#
loop_
_entity_poly.entity_id
_entity_poly.type
_entity_poly.pdbx_seq_one_letter_code
_entity_poly.pdbx_strand_id
1 'polypeptide(L)'
;SFKSKLKRSIVFVAFDAEETGLLGSKFFIENPPFPLEKVTTMINLDMIGRMKESTFTVGGVGTSPIFEPLLDTLSLNRGFTLKKTMAGFGPSDHASFYATNIPVLFFFTGLHTDYHTPKDTWKLINPRGQKRLLNYIYDLVLELSKNNKRPSFTESGPKSGSMNRNVQFKVSLGILPSYTSTEVGLQVDGISKENGPASKAGILKGDVIKSIDGKLIKDIYEYMDRLSSLKEGMTVPITVERDGKVLTLSVTF
;
A
#
# COMPACT_ATOMS: atom_id res chain seq x y z
N SER A 1 -15.56 -13.63 -29.73
CA SER A 1 -15.04 -14.40 -28.59
C SER A 1 -14.00 -13.58 -27.86
N PHE A 2 -14.05 -13.53 -26.54
CA PHE A 2 -13.16 -12.75 -25.66
C PHE A 2 -11.69 -13.16 -25.87
N LYS A 3 -11.43 -14.45 -26.02
CA LYS A 3 -10.08 -15.01 -26.21
C LYS A 3 -9.32 -14.45 -27.44
N SER A 4 -10.02 -14.00 -28.47
CA SER A 4 -9.39 -13.50 -29.69
C SER A 4 -8.77 -12.08 -29.56
N LYS A 5 -9.04 -11.39 -28.43
CA LYS A 5 -8.55 -10.02 -28.20
C LYS A 5 -7.30 -9.96 -27.32
N LEU A 6 -6.98 -11.02 -26.60
CA LEU A 6 -5.86 -11.06 -25.69
C LEU A 6 -4.61 -11.57 -26.40
N LYS A 7 -3.51 -10.84 -26.31
CA LYS A 7 -2.19 -11.22 -26.83
C LYS A 7 -1.26 -11.76 -25.75
N ARG A 8 -1.71 -11.72 -24.49
CA ARG A 8 -0.97 -12.21 -23.32
C ARG A 8 -1.87 -13.11 -22.48
N SER A 9 -1.28 -14.09 -21.85
CA SER A 9 -1.95 -14.88 -20.81
C SER A 9 -2.16 -14.04 -19.57
N ILE A 10 -3.28 -14.30 -18.86
CA ILE A 10 -3.56 -13.73 -17.56
C ILE A 10 -3.49 -14.87 -16.55
N VAL A 11 -2.73 -14.68 -15.49
CA VAL A 11 -2.58 -15.62 -14.39
C VAL A 11 -3.25 -15.01 -13.17
N PHE A 12 -4.19 -15.72 -12.57
CA PHE A 12 -4.80 -15.35 -11.30
C PHE A 12 -4.13 -16.14 -10.19
N VAL A 13 -3.65 -15.46 -9.18
CA VAL A 13 -2.97 -16.06 -8.03
C VAL A 13 -3.61 -15.51 -6.75
N ALA A 14 -3.95 -16.40 -5.83
CA ALA A 14 -4.26 -16.05 -4.45
C ALA A 14 -3.05 -16.47 -3.60
N PHE A 15 -2.34 -15.48 -3.08
CA PHE A 15 -1.19 -15.72 -2.20
C PHE A 15 -1.67 -16.00 -0.78
N ASP A 16 -0.95 -16.88 -0.10
CA ASP A 16 -1.13 -17.18 1.32
C ASP A 16 -0.03 -16.52 2.15
N ALA A 17 -0.29 -16.37 3.45
CA ALA A 17 0.67 -15.89 4.45
C ALA A 17 1.31 -14.52 4.12
N GLU A 18 0.52 -13.59 3.54
CA GLU A 18 0.94 -12.21 3.30
C GLU A 18 1.28 -11.53 4.61
N GLU A 19 0.40 -11.62 5.60
CA GLU A 19 0.51 -11.03 6.95
C GLU A 19 1.72 -11.55 7.76
N THR A 20 2.26 -12.69 7.40
CA THR A 20 3.45 -13.27 8.02
C THR A 20 4.75 -12.95 7.28
N GLY A 21 4.70 -11.96 6.40
CA GLY A 21 5.86 -11.41 5.70
C GLY A 21 5.95 -11.80 4.23
N LEU A 22 4.83 -11.81 3.52
CA LEU A 22 4.73 -12.05 2.07
C LEU A 22 5.23 -13.45 1.67
N LEU A 23 5.00 -14.47 2.51
CA LEU A 23 5.62 -15.78 2.29
C LEU A 23 5.17 -16.42 0.98
N GLY A 24 3.88 -16.31 0.63
CA GLY A 24 3.34 -16.87 -0.60
C GLY A 24 3.91 -16.23 -1.86
N SER A 25 3.97 -14.91 -1.93
CA SER A 25 4.53 -14.22 -3.10
C SER A 25 6.04 -14.37 -3.21
N LYS A 26 6.77 -14.43 -2.10
CA LYS A 26 8.21 -14.76 -2.10
C LYS A 26 8.47 -16.17 -2.60
N PHE A 27 7.71 -17.15 -2.11
CA PHE A 27 7.82 -18.54 -2.60
C PHE A 27 7.54 -18.62 -4.10
N PHE A 28 6.53 -17.90 -4.59
CA PHE A 28 6.23 -17.84 -6.03
C PHE A 28 7.39 -17.28 -6.84
N ILE A 29 8.06 -16.24 -6.36
CA ILE A 29 9.23 -15.65 -7.02
C ILE A 29 10.43 -16.61 -6.99
N GLU A 30 10.63 -17.32 -5.90
CA GLU A 30 11.74 -18.30 -5.74
C GLU A 30 11.48 -19.60 -6.50
N ASN A 31 10.22 -20.00 -6.65
CA ASN A 31 9.78 -21.25 -7.29
C ASN A 31 8.69 -20.99 -8.35
N PRO A 32 8.97 -20.20 -9.40
CA PRO A 32 7.93 -19.78 -10.33
C PRO A 32 7.47 -20.95 -11.21
N PRO A 33 6.16 -21.14 -11.45
CA PRO A 33 5.62 -22.21 -12.30
C PRO A 33 5.90 -21.99 -13.80
N PHE A 34 6.44 -20.82 -14.15
CA PHE A 34 6.89 -20.43 -15.48
C PHE A 34 8.00 -19.38 -15.37
N PRO A 35 8.80 -19.15 -16.44
CA PRO A 35 9.91 -18.19 -16.39
C PRO A 35 9.46 -16.78 -16.02
N LEU A 36 10.03 -16.19 -14.95
CA LEU A 36 9.66 -14.85 -14.45
C LEU A 36 9.90 -13.74 -15.49
N GLU A 37 10.88 -13.90 -16.34
CA GLU A 37 11.14 -12.97 -17.45
C GLU A 37 9.97 -12.86 -18.43
N LYS A 38 9.03 -13.80 -18.43
CA LYS A 38 7.78 -13.72 -19.20
C LYS A 38 6.68 -12.93 -18.51
N VAL A 39 6.81 -12.66 -17.22
CA VAL A 39 5.86 -11.81 -16.49
C VAL A 39 6.05 -10.36 -16.92
N THR A 40 5.04 -9.74 -17.46
CA THR A 40 5.14 -8.37 -17.99
C THR A 40 4.70 -7.32 -16.98
N THR A 41 3.78 -7.67 -16.10
CA THR A 41 3.22 -6.78 -15.06
C THR A 41 2.58 -7.65 -13.99
N MET A 42 2.73 -7.26 -12.75
CA MET A 42 1.94 -7.80 -11.64
C MET A 42 0.96 -6.74 -11.15
N ILE A 43 -0.30 -7.13 -11.02
CA ILE A 43 -1.38 -6.27 -10.51
C ILE A 43 -1.87 -6.87 -9.21
N ASN A 44 -1.63 -6.16 -8.11
CA ASN A 44 -2.03 -6.56 -6.78
C ASN A 44 -3.35 -5.91 -6.38
N LEU A 45 -4.26 -6.70 -5.85
CA LEU A 45 -5.57 -6.26 -5.37
C LEU A 45 -5.68 -6.59 -3.89
N ASP A 46 -5.54 -5.58 -3.06
CA ASP A 46 -5.60 -5.75 -1.63
C ASP A 46 -6.55 -4.72 -1.02
N MET A 47 -7.39 -5.15 -0.07
CA MET A 47 -8.40 -4.32 0.59
C MET A 47 -9.28 -3.52 -0.37
N ILE A 48 -9.70 -4.11 -1.50
CA ILE A 48 -10.49 -3.43 -2.52
C ILE A 48 -12.00 -3.41 -2.24
N GLY A 49 -12.43 -3.97 -1.12
CA GLY A 49 -13.86 -4.15 -0.76
C GLY A 49 -14.52 -2.97 -0.04
N ARG A 50 -13.77 -1.97 0.42
CA ARG A 50 -14.28 -0.91 1.31
C ARG A 50 -14.20 0.49 0.69
N MET A 51 -14.29 0.60 -0.65
CA MET A 51 -14.21 1.88 -1.37
C MET A 51 -15.24 2.88 -0.85
N LYS A 52 -14.77 4.08 -0.45
CA LYS A 52 -15.58 5.23 -0.02
C LYS A 52 -15.47 6.35 -1.06
N GLU A 53 -16.54 7.11 -1.24
CA GLU A 53 -16.57 8.33 -2.08
C GLU A 53 -15.94 8.16 -3.49
N SER A 54 -16.05 6.94 -4.05
CA SER A 54 -15.44 6.59 -5.33
C SER A 54 -13.91 6.84 -5.38
N THR A 55 -13.24 6.81 -4.22
CA THR A 55 -11.80 7.04 -4.09
C THR A 55 -11.06 5.72 -3.91
N PHE A 56 -9.96 5.58 -4.63
CA PHE A 56 -9.00 4.49 -4.45
C PHE A 56 -7.58 4.93 -4.78
N THR A 57 -6.62 4.17 -4.33
CA THR A 57 -5.20 4.41 -4.57
C THR A 57 -4.63 3.37 -5.52
N VAL A 58 -3.70 3.80 -6.37
CA VAL A 58 -2.86 2.91 -7.16
C VAL A 58 -1.40 3.21 -6.84
N GLY A 59 -0.73 2.23 -6.24
CA GLY A 59 0.71 2.24 -6.01
C GLY A 59 1.49 1.63 -7.17
N GLY A 60 2.81 1.88 -7.20
CA GLY A 60 3.69 1.34 -8.23
C GLY A 60 3.61 2.04 -9.59
N VAL A 61 2.94 3.18 -9.66
CA VAL A 61 2.71 3.89 -10.94
C VAL A 61 4.02 4.25 -11.65
N GLY A 62 5.08 4.59 -10.88
CA GLY A 62 6.40 4.90 -11.42
C GLY A 62 7.18 3.68 -11.94
N THR A 63 6.70 2.46 -11.74
CA THR A 63 7.44 1.25 -12.12
C THR A 63 7.40 0.95 -13.61
N SER A 64 6.60 1.69 -14.37
CA SER A 64 6.65 1.72 -15.85
C SER A 64 6.10 3.03 -16.38
N PRO A 65 6.75 3.63 -17.41
CA PRO A 65 6.34 4.93 -17.96
C PRO A 65 4.95 4.91 -18.62
N ILE A 66 4.42 3.73 -18.95
CA ILE A 66 3.10 3.62 -19.56
C ILE A 66 1.96 3.64 -18.57
N PHE A 67 2.22 3.42 -17.26
CA PHE A 67 1.16 3.24 -16.28
C PHE A 67 0.39 4.53 -16.01
N GLU A 68 1.08 5.63 -15.76
CA GLU A 68 0.41 6.88 -15.42
C GLU A 68 -0.55 7.35 -16.52
N PRO A 69 -0.12 7.52 -17.80
CA PRO A 69 -1.02 7.97 -18.85
C PRO A 69 -2.16 6.98 -19.14
N LEU A 70 -1.93 5.67 -18.95
CA LEU A 70 -2.95 4.66 -19.12
C LEU A 70 -4.02 4.75 -18.02
N LEU A 71 -3.60 4.87 -16.76
CA LEU A 71 -4.51 5.03 -15.62
C LEU A 71 -5.34 6.31 -15.75
N ASP A 72 -4.74 7.42 -16.15
CA ASP A 72 -5.45 8.68 -16.37
C ASP A 72 -6.49 8.57 -17.48
N THR A 73 -6.11 7.98 -18.61
CA THR A 73 -7.03 7.76 -19.73
C THR A 73 -8.23 6.90 -19.31
N LEU A 74 -7.99 5.83 -18.57
CA LEU A 74 -9.05 4.93 -18.09
C LEU A 74 -9.92 5.58 -17.00
N SER A 75 -9.44 6.60 -16.30
CA SER A 75 -10.20 7.31 -15.27
C SER A 75 -11.17 8.35 -15.84
N LEU A 76 -10.97 8.78 -17.09
CA LEU A 76 -11.79 9.79 -17.73
C LEU A 76 -13.29 9.40 -17.70
N ASN A 77 -14.13 10.31 -17.27
CA ASN A 77 -15.58 10.18 -17.22
C ASN A 77 -16.14 9.02 -16.37
N ARG A 78 -15.33 8.43 -15.47
CA ARG A 78 -15.77 7.33 -14.58
C ARG A 78 -16.18 7.78 -13.17
N GLY A 79 -15.97 9.05 -12.83
CA GLY A 79 -16.32 9.60 -11.53
C GLY A 79 -15.53 8.97 -10.39
N PHE A 80 -14.24 8.64 -10.63
CA PHE A 80 -13.30 8.20 -9.61
C PHE A 80 -12.39 9.34 -9.18
N THR A 81 -12.05 9.37 -7.90
CA THR A 81 -10.90 10.10 -7.37
C THR A 81 -9.75 9.11 -7.25
N LEU A 82 -8.82 9.18 -8.19
CA LEU A 82 -7.65 8.30 -8.24
C LEU A 82 -6.47 8.97 -7.54
N LYS A 83 -5.98 8.37 -6.45
CA LYS A 83 -4.71 8.72 -5.82
C LYS A 83 -3.61 7.84 -6.39
N LYS A 84 -2.48 8.42 -6.74
CA LYS A 84 -1.34 7.70 -7.34
C LYS A 84 -0.12 7.82 -6.45
N THR A 85 0.59 6.70 -6.24
CA THR A 85 1.92 6.70 -5.63
C THR A 85 2.93 6.05 -6.58
N MET A 86 4.10 6.65 -6.69
CA MET A 86 5.09 6.25 -7.68
C MET A 86 5.87 5.01 -7.27
N ALA A 87 6.15 4.86 -5.95
CA ALA A 87 6.99 3.80 -5.42
C ALA A 87 6.44 2.40 -5.73
N GLY A 88 7.32 1.52 -6.21
CA GLY A 88 6.98 0.12 -6.51
C GLY A 88 7.07 -0.81 -5.31
N PHE A 89 7.79 -0.42 -4.26
CA PHE A 89 7.83 -1.17 -3.01
C PHE A 89 6.69 -0.73 -2.11
N GLY A 90 6.01 -1.70 -1.48
CA GLY A 90 4.87 -1.42 -0.64
C GLY A 90 4.57 -2.57 0.34
N PRO A 91 3.55 -2.42 1.20
CA PRO A 91 3.25 -3.35 2.28
C PRO A 91 2.33 -4.50 1.85
N SER A 92 2.48 -5.02 0.64
CA SER A 92 1.70 -6.14 0.14
C SER A 92 2.47 -6.92 -0.94
N ASP A 93 1.92 -7.99 -1.46
CA ASP A 93 2.58 -8.99 -2.33
C ASP A 93 3.26 -8.44 -3.59
N HIS A 94 2.83 -7.27 -4.09
CA HIS A 94 3.50 -6.60 -5.22
C HIS A 94 4.98 -6.27 -4.95
N ALA A 95 5.36 -6.10 -3.68
CA ALA A 95 6.74 -5.80 -3.30
C ALA A 95 7.71 -6.93 -3.70
N SER A 96 7.29 -8.19 -3.59
CA SER A 96 8.08 -9.36 -4.00
C SER A 96 8.41 -9.33 -5.50
N PHE A 97 7.45 -8.91 -6.33
CA PHE A 97 7.62 -8.79 -7.78
C PHE A 97 8.45 -7.57 -8.17
N TYR A 98 8.21 -6.44 -7.54
CA TYR A 98 9.00 -5.23 -7.77
C TYR A 98 10.49 -5.45 -7.48
N ALA A 99 10.82 -6.17 -6.39
CA ALA A 99 12.19 -6.51 -6.04
C ALA A 99 12.93 -7.30 -7.15
N THR A 100 12.19 -7.98 -8.02
CA THR A 100 12.73 -8.73 -9.18
C THR A 100 12.63 -8.00 -10.51
N ASN A 101 12.45 -6.67 -10.49
CA ASN A 101 12.35 -5.82 -11.68
C ASN A 101 11.11 -6.09 -12.56
N ILE A 102 10.02 -6.53 -11.96
CA ILE A 102 8.74 -6.65 -12.64
C ILE A 102 7.93 -5.38 -12.35
N PRO A 103 7.39 -4.69 -13.39
CA PRO A 103 6.49 -3.56 -13.19
C PRO A 103 5.26 -3.97 -12.39
N VAL A 104 4.88 -3.18 -11.39
CA VAL A 104 3.78 -3.52 -10.49
C VAL A 104 2.76 -2.39 -10.40
N LEU A 105 1.50 -2.75 -10.18
CA LEU A 105 0.43 -1.85 -9.77
C LEU A 105 -0.27 -2.43 -8.54
N PHE A 106 -0.50 -1.61 -7.55
CA PHE A 106 -1.13 -1.99 -6.29
C PHE A 106 -2.42 -1.20 -6.09
N PHE A 107 -3.56 -1.88 -6.12
CA PHE A 107 -4.89 -1.29 -5.92
C PHE A 107 -5.34 -1.44 -4.48
N PHE A 108 -5.77 -0.33 -3.88
CA PHE A 108 -6.11 -0.22 -2.47
C PHE A 108 -7.23 0.80 -2.25
N THR A 109 -8.22 0.50 -1.41
CA THR A 109 -9.36 1.41 -1.15
C THR A 109 -9.26 2.18 0.16
N GLY A 110 -8.15 2.09 0.84
CA GLY A 110 -7.86 2.78 2.10
C GLY A 110 -8.04 1.91 3.33
N LEU A 111 -7.38 2.31 4.42
CA LEU A 111 -7.57 1.73 5.73
C LEU A 111 -8.92 2.15 6.33
N HIS A 112 -9.40 1.36 7.26
CA HIS A 112 -10.63 1.60 8.01
C HIS A 112 -10.48 1.19 9.47
N THR A 113 -11.34 1.67 10.34
CA THR A 113 -11.25 1.46 11.79
C THR A 113 -11.37 0.01 12.24
N ASP A 114 -11.96 -0.84 11.39
CA ASP A 114 -12.14 -2.27 11.70
C ASP A 114 -10.94 -3.13 11.23
N TYR A 115 -9.94 -2.52 10.54
CA TYR A 115 -8.77 -3.21 10.01
C TYR A 115 -8.07 -4.04 11.09
N HIS A 116 -7.77 -5.32 10.77
CA HIS A 116 -7.17 -6.30 11.68
C HIS A 116 -7.94 -6.52 12.99
N THR A 117 -9.26 -6.33 12.97
CA THR A 117 -10.12 -6.63 14.12
C THR A 117 -11.22 -7.63 13.75
N PRO A 118 -11.79 -8.37 14.74
CA PRO A 118 -12.93 -9.26 14.51
C PRO A 118 -14.21 -8.53 14.02
N LYS A 119 -14.22 -7.20 14.04
CA LYS A 119 -15.32 -6.38 13.53
C LYS A 119 -15.30 -6.22 12.03
N ASP A 120 -14.17 -6.49 11.36
CA ASP A 120 -14.07 -6.42 9.90
C ASP A 120 -14.74 -7.63 9.26
N THR A 121 -16.04 -7.53 9.10
CA THR A 121 -16.88 -8.61 8.58
C THR A 121 -17.34 -8.33 7.14
N TRP A 122 -17.73 -9.38 6.42
CA TRP A 122 -18.24 -9.30 5.06
C TRP A 122 -19.43 -8.32 4.89
N LYS A 123 -20.21 -8.06 5.95
CA LYS A 123 -21.35 -7.13 5.94
C LYS A 123 -20.94 -5.68 5.68
N LEU A 124 -19.67 -5.35 5.91
CA LEU A 124 -19.12 -4.02 5.73
C LEU A 124 -18.53 -3.78 4.33
N ILE A 125 -18.53 -4.81 3.49
CA ILE A 125 -18.08 -4.69 2.09
C ILE A 125 -19.07 -3.80 1.31
N ASN A 126 -18.54 -2.96 0.44
CA ASN A 126 -19.27 -2.18 -0.55
C ASN A 126 -19.25 -2.89 -1.92
N PRO A 127 -20.20 -3.79 -2.22
CA PRO A 127 -20.16 -4.58 -3.47
C PRO A 127 -20.28 -3.71 -4.72
N ARG A 128 -21.03 -2.59 -4.64
CA ARG A 128 -21.18 -1.67 -5.78
C ARG A 128 -19.87 -0.96 -6.09
N GLY A 129 -19.19 -0.46 -5.04
CA GLY A 129 -17.89 0.17 -5.16
C GLY A 129 -16.84 -0.81 -5.69
N GLN A 130 -16.77 -2.00 -5.12
CA GLN A 130 -15.86 -3.07 -5.54
C GLN A 130 -16.08 -3.45 -7.00
N LYS A 131 -17.34 -3.63 -7.44
CA LYS A 131 -17.66 -3.93 -8.84
C LYS A 131 -17.20 -2.82 -9.80
N ARG A 132 -17.39 -1.55 -9.42
CA ARG A 132 -16.92 -0.41 -10.24
C ARG A 132 -15.38 -0.43 -10.38
N LEU A 133 -14.67 -0.67 -9.28
CA LEU A 133 -13.21 -0.78 -9.29
C LEU A 133 -12.74 -1.98 -10.11
N LEU A 134 -13.37 -3.15 -9.97
CA LEU A 134 -13.04 -4.33 -10.76
C LEU A 134 -13.27 -4.11 -12.25
N ASN A 135 -14.31 -3.37 -12.66
CA ASN A 135 -14.51 -3.01 -14.06
C ASN A 135 -13.39 -2.09 -14.58
N TYR A 136 -12.90 -1.16 -13.75
CA TYR A 136 -11.75 -0.32 -14.10
C TYR A 136 -10.49 -1.16 -14.29
N ILE A 137 -10.20 -2.07 -13.35
CA ILE A 137 -9.05 -2.98 -13.40
C ILE A 137 -9.15 -3.93 -14.59
N TYR A 138 -10.34 -4.40 -14.90
CA TYR A 138 -10.61 -5.23 -16.07
C TYR A 138 -10.19 -4.52 -17.37
N ASP A 139 -10.60 -3.26 -17.56
CA ASP A 139 -10.22 -2.49 -18.74
C ASP A 139 -8.72 -2.23 -18.78
N LEU A 140 -8.09 -1.96 -17.64
CA LEU A 140 -6.64 -1.85 -17.53
C LEU A 140 -5.93 -3.13 -17.99
N VAL A 141 -6.36 -4.28 -17.50
CA VAL A 141 -5.81 -5.59 -17.88
C VAL A 141 -6.00 -5.85 -19.37
N LEU A 142 -7.16 -5.47 -19.92
CA LEU A 142 -7.42 -5.58 -21.36
C LEU A 142 -6.43 -4.74 -22.18
N GLU A 143 -6.25 -3.48 -21.82
CA GLU A 143 -5.33 -2.59 -22.54
C GLU A 143 -3.87 -3.08 -22.45
N LEU A 144 -3.42 -3.50 -21.28
CA LEU A 144 -2.10 -4.10 -21.09
C LEU A 144 -1.93 -5.40 -21.88
N SER A 145 -3.00 -6.22 -21.98
CA SER A 145 -2.94 -7.50 -22.68
C SER A 145 -3.01 -7.37 -24.22
N LYS A 146 -3.61 -6.31 -24.74
CA LYS A 146 -3.68 -6.03 -26.19
C LYS A 146 -2.39 -5.45 -26.75
N ASN A 147 -1.60 -4.78 -25.91
CA ASN A 147 -0.41 -4.10 -26.37
C ASN A 147 0.73 -5.12 -26.63
N ASN A 148 1.31 -5.09 -27.84
CA ASN A 148 2.45 -5.94 -28.18
C ASN A 148 3.74 -5.53 -27.45
N LYS A 149 3.87 -4.24 -27.09
CA LYS A 149 5.02 -3.76 -26.35
C LYS A 149 4.88 -4.14 -24.89
N ARG A 150 5.91 -4.77 -24.34
CA ARG A 150 6.01 -5.06 -22.92
C ARG A 150 6.17 -3.74 -22.15
N PRO A 151 5.47 -3.53 -21.02
CA PRO A 151 5.80 -2.47 -20.08
C PRO A 151 7.27 -2.56 -19.68
N SER A 152 8.05 -1.50 -19.93
CA SER A 152 9.44 -1.44 -19.47
C SER A 152 9.47 -1.19 -17.98
N PHE A 153 10.36 -1.89 -17.28
CA PHE A 153 10.58 -1.65 -15.86
C PHE A 153 11.37 -0.35 -15.65
N THR A 154 10.91 0.44 -14.71
CA THR A 154 11.60 1.61 -14.18
C THR A 154 11.71 1.45 -12.67
N GLU A 155 12.89 1.62 -12.12
CA GLU A 155 13.04 1.64 -10.66
C GLU A 155 12.41 2.91 -10.10
N SER A 156 11.49 2.72 -9.16
CA SER A 156 10.75 3.81 -8.52
C SER A 156 10.64 3.55 -7.03
N GLY A 157 11.50 4.18 -6.27
CA GLY A 157 11.68 3.94 -4.85
C GLY A 157 12.56 2.72 -4.52
N PRO A 158 12.81 2.44 -3.22
CA PRO A 158 13.67 1.35 -2.80
C PRO A 158 13.10 -0.01 -3.20
N LYS A 159 13.96 -1.00 -3.45
CA LYS A 159 13.56 -2.39 -3.76
C LYS A 159 13.33 -3.26 -2.53
N SER A 160 13.73 -2.79 -1.38
CA SER A 160 13.51 -3.45 -0.10
C SER A 160 13.26 -2.37 0.95
N GLY A 161 12.26 -2.59 1.79
CA GLY A 161 12.17 -1.85 3.05
C GLY A 161 13.21 -2.39 4.01
N SER A 162 13.73 -1.55 4.89
CA SER A 162 14.58 -1.95 6.03
C SER A 162 13.75 -2.71 7.08
N MET A 163 12.85 -3.59 6.64
CA MET A 163 12.18 -4.48 7.57
C MET A 163 13.14 -5.59 7.98
N ASN A 164 13.66 -5.47 9.16
CA ASN A 164 14.31 -6.57 9.85
C ASN A 164 13.28 -7.72 9.94
N ARG A 165 13.46 -8.79 9.17
CA ARG A 165 12.48 -9.86 8.86
C ARG A 165 11.93 -10.65 10.07
N ASN A 166 12.36 -10.31 11.29
CA ASN A 166 11.97 -10.96 12.55
C ASN A 166 11.44 -9.98 13.60
N VAL A 167 10.90 -8.83 13.19
CA VAL A 167 10.43 -7.84 14.14
C VAL A 167 8.99 -8.14 14.53
N GLN A 168 8.82 -8.82 15.66
CA GLN A 168 7.59 -8.71 16.43
C GLN A 168 7.53 -7.28 17.01
N PHE A 169 6.57 -6.50 16.55
CA PHE A 169 6.29 -5.21 17.17
C PHE A 169 5.85 -5.45 18.63
N LYS A 170 6.67 -4.98 19.57
CA LYS A 170 6.34 -5.06 21.01
C LYS A 170 5.39 -3.95 21.42
N VAL A 171 5.25 -2.92 20.59
CA VAL A 171 4.43 -1.74 20.84
C VAL A 171 3.67 -1.33 19.58
N SER A 172 2.55 -0.63 19.79
CA SER A 172 1.77 -0.01 18.72
C SER A 172 1.45 1.43 19.11
N LEU A 173 1.64 2.36 18.21
CA LEU A 173 1.25 3.74 18.43
C LEU A 173 -0.28 3.91 18.47
N GLY A 174 -1.03 3.03 17.81
CA GLY A 174 -2.50 3.07 17.76
C GLY A 174 -3.03 4.08 16.75
N ILE A 175 -2.32 4.25 15.62
CA ILE A 175 -2.75 5.08 14.49
C ILE A 175 -3.12 4.22 13.28
N LEU A 176 -3.79 4.82 12.32
CA LEU A 176 -3.92 4.35 10.95
C LEU A 176 -2.93 5.16 10.10
N PRO A 177 -1.81 4.58 9.69
CA PRO A 177 -0.83 5.29 8.89
C PRO A 177 -1.33 5.47 7.45
N SER A 178 -1.02 6.59 6.81
CA SER A 178 -1.29 6.79 5.39
C SER A 178 -0.25 6.05 4.55
N TYR A 179 -0.71 5.21 3.64
CA TYR A 179 0.14 4.58 2.62
C TYR A 179 0.18 5.39 1.32
N THR A 180 -0.48 6.55 1.29
CA THR A 180 -0.72 7.32 0.07
C THR A 180 -0.24 8.76 0.15
N SER A 181 0.36 9.16 1.27
CA SER A 181 0.91 10.49 1.43
C SER A 181 2.13 10.67 0.53
N THR A 182 2.20 11.80 -0.16
CA THR A 182 3.37 12.25 -0.93
C THR A 182 4.29 13.14 -0.10
N GLU A 183 3.90 13.45 1.14
CA GLU A 183 4.69 14.28 2.04
C GLU A 183 5.82 13.49 2.68
N VAL A 184 6.94 14.15 2.91
CA VAL A 184 8.03 13.57 3.71
C VAL A 184 7.57 13.46 5.15
N GLY A 185 7.48 12.23 5.66
CA GLY A 185 6.92 11.90 6.97
C GLY A 185 5.87 10.82 6.85
N LEU A 186 5.25 10.47 7.99
CA LEU A 186 4.13 9.53 8.02
C LEU A 186 2.83 10.26 8.38
N GLN A 187 1.96 10.45 7.43
CA GLN A 187 0.64 11.05 7.66
C GLN A 187 -0.25 10.08 8.45
N VAL A 188 -1.00 10.61 9.40
CA VAL A 188 -1.97 9.88 10.22
C VAL A 188 -3.36 10.00 9.58
N ASP A 189 -3.86 8.91 9.01
CA ASP A 189 -5.21 8.86 8.42
C ASP A 189 -6.31 8.68 9.49
N GLY A 190 -5.93 8.30 10.71
CA GLY A 190 -6.85 8.15 11.83
C GLY A 190 -6.20 7.57 13.08
N ILE A 191 -7.00 7.49 14.14
CA ILE A 191 -6.64 6.81 15.39
C ILE A 191 -7.35 5.47 15.41
N SER A 192 -6.60 4.38 15.57
CA SER A 192 -7.13 3.00 15.59
C SER A 192 -7.46 2.51 16.99
N LYS A 193 -6.91 3.15 18.05
CA LYS A 193 -7.10 2.75 19.44
C LYS A 193 -7.39 3.98 20.31
N GLU A 194 -8.66 4.16 20.71
CA GLU A 194 -9.13 5.33 21.44
C GLU A 194 -8.35 5.63 22.74
N ASN A 195 -7.91 4.62 23.47
CA ASN A 195 -7.09 4.78 24.67
C ASN A 195 -5.63 4.34 24.44
N GLY A 196 -5.18 4.37 23.19
CA GLY A 196 -3.83 4.02 22.81
C GLY A 196 -2.81 5.15 23.04
N PRO A 197 -1.52 4.86 22.82
CA PRO A 197 -0.44 5.83 22.99
C PRO A 197 -0.66 7.13 22.22
N ALA A 198 -1.04 7.05 20.94
CA ALA A 198 -1.29 8.22 20.10
C ALA A 198 -2.44 9.10 20.62
N SER A 199 -3.57 8.47 20.95
CA SER A 199 -4.76 9.19 21.47
C SER A 199 -4.45 9.90 22.78
N LYS A 200 -3.79 9.21 23.72
CA LYS A 200 -3.42 9.78 25.02
C LYS A 200 -2.43 10.94 24.88
N ALA A 201 -1.54 10.88 23.91
CA ALA A 201 -0.55 11.94 23.65
C ALA A 201 -1.12 13.09 22.81
N GLY A 202 -2.35 12.99 22.30
CA GLY A 202 -2.99 14.04 21.51
C GLY A 202 -2.56 14.07 20.04
N ILE A 203 -2.10 12.94 19.49
CA ILE A 203 -1.93 12.78 18.03
C ILE A 203 -3.32 12.71 17.39
N LEU A 204 -3.51 13.42 16.29
CA LEU A 204 -4.78 13.55 15.60
C LEU A 204 -4.69 13.07 14.15
N LYS A 205 -5.85 12.79 13.57
CA LYS A 205 -5.95 12.59 12.12
C LYS A 205 -5.48 13.85 11.37
N GLY A 206 -4.67 13.67 10.35
CA GLY A 206 -4.08 14.75 9.56
C GLY A 206 -2.68 15.14 10.00
N ASP A 207 -2.22 14.75 11.20
CA ASP A 207 -0.84 14.94 11.60
C ASP A 207 0.13 14.22 10.67
N VAL A 208 1.29 14.81 10.44
CA VAL A 208 2.40 14.16 9.74
C VAL A 208 3.54 13.93 10.73
N ILE A 209 3.79 12.67 11.08
CA ILE A 209 4.90 12.31 11.97
C ILE A 209 6.22 12.55 11.25
N LYS A 210 7.05 13.42 11.79
CA LYS A 210 8.37 13.80 11.25
C LYS A 210 9.51 13.10 11.95
N SER A 211 9.39 12.80 13.24
CA SER A 211 10.41 12.06 13.98
C SER A 211 9.82 11.31 15.17
N ILE A 212 10.51 10.24 15.58
CA ILE A 212 10.22 9.46 16.80
C ILE A 212 11.53 9.31 17.55
N ASP A 213 11.59 9.78 18.79
CA ASP A 213 12.77 9.75 19.66
C ASP A 213 14.02 10.31 18.94
N GLY A 214 13.86 11.49 18.32
CA GLY A 214 14.92 12.21 17.60
C GLY A 214 15.31 11.61 16.24
N LYS A 215 14.81 10.44 15.85
CA LYS A 215 15.08 9.85 14.54
C LYS A 215 14.02 10.31 13.53
N LEU A 216 14.47 10.82 12.39
CA LEU A 216 13.58 11.25 11.30
C LEU A 216 12.75 10.06 10.77
N ILE A 217 11.53 10.36 10.40
CA ILE A 217 10.60 9.45 9.75
C ILE A 217 10.29 10.05 8.38
N LYS A 218 10.74 9.42 7.32
CA LYS A 218 10.49 9.87 5.94
C LYS A 218 9.29 9.15 5.32
N ASP A 219 9.04 7.93 5.78
CA ASP A 219 8.01 7.05 5.24
C ASP A 219 7.53 6.03 6.28
N ILE A 220 6.61 5.17 5.87
CA ILE A 220 6.06 4.08 6.69
C ILE A 220 7.13 3.07 7.12
N TYR A 221 8.17 2.85 6.33
CA TYR A 221 9.21 1.85 6.64
C TYR A 221 10.12 2.33 7.75
N GLU A 222 10.56 3.58 7.72
CA GLU A 222 11.32 4.18 8.81
C GLU A 222 10.50 4.25 10.11
N TYR A 223 9.18 4.50 10.00
CA TYR A 223 8.25 4.43 11.12
C TYR A 223 8.20 3.02 11.72
N MET A 224 8.04 1.99 10.89
CA MET A 224 7.98 0.60 11.36
C MET A 224 9.32 0.17 11.96
N ASP A 225 10.45 0.49 11.32
CA ASP A 225 11.78 0.22 11.86
C ASP A 225 11.94 0.86 13.23
N ARG A 226 11.50 2.11 13.37
CA ARG A 226 11.60 2.83 14.65
C ARG A 226 10.72 2.21 15.72
N LEU A 227 9.47 1.86 15.43
CA LEU A 227 8.59 1.18 16.38
C LEU A 227 9.18 -0.14 16.87
N SER A 228 9.86 -0.87 16.00
CA SER A 228 10.47 -2.16 16.33
C SER A 228 11.53 -2.08 17.43
N SER A 229 12.16 -0.94 17.57
CA SER A 229 13.20 -0.69 18.58
C SER A 229 12.63 -0.21 19.92
N LEU A 230 11.33 0.11 20.00
CA LEU A 230 10.67 0.57 21.22
C LEU A 230 10.11 -0.60 22.04
N LYS A 231 9.87 -0.35 23.33
CA LYS A 231 9.35 -1.33 24.29
C LYS A 231 8.21 -0.74 25.06
N GLU A 232 7.32 -1.59 25.57
CA GLU A 232 6.25 -1.20 26.47
C GLU A 232 6.78 -0.47 27.70
N GLY A 233 6.09 0.57 28.12
CA GLY A 233 6.52 1.47 29.20
C GLY A 233 7.51 2.56 28.81
N MET A 234 8.08 2.56 27.61
CA MET A 234 8.94 3.64 27.15
C MET A 234 8.13 4.91 26.86
N THR A 235 8.65 6.05 27.30
CA THR A 235 8.13 7.37 26.92
C THR A 235 9.15 8.06 26.02
N VAL A 236 8.71 8.43 24.80
CA VAL A 236 9.58 9.06 23.81
C VAL A 236 8.93 10.29 23.20
N PRO A 237 9.71 11.30 22.78
CA PRO A 237 9.17 12.42 22.02
C PRO A 237 8.83 12.00 20.60
N ILE A 238 7.61 12.36 20.13
CA ILE A 238 7.19 12.25 18.74
C ILE A 238 6.95 13.66 18.21
N THR A 239 7.64 14.02 17.15
CA THR A 239 7.41 15.30 16.47
C THR A 239 6.44 15.11 15.33
N VAL A 240 5.38 15.91 15.34
CA VAL A 240 4.37 15.93 14.27
C VAL A 240 4.27 17.34 13.68
N GLU A 241 3.91 17.40 12.42
CA GLU A 241 3.46 18.63 11.77
C GLU A 241 1.92 18.59 11.67
N ARG A 242 1.29 19.64 12.18
CA ARG A 242 -0.17 19.85 12.19
C ARG A 242 -0.47 21.27 11.72
N ASP A 243 -1.22 21.42 10.63
CA ASP A 243 -1.59 22.73 10.07
C ASP A 243 -0.37 23.65 9.85
N GLY A 244 0.74 23.07 9.37
CA GLY A 244 2.00 23.79 9.13
C GLY A 244 2.81 24.14 10.40
N LYS A 245 2.37 23.68 11.58
CA LYS A 245 3.08 23.90 12.85
C LYS A 245 3.72 22.59 13.33
N VAL A 246 4.96 22.69 13.78
CA VAL A 246 5.69 21.57 14.35
C VAL A 246 5.39 21.47 15.84
N LEU A 247 4.92 20.32 16.29
CA LEU A 247 4.58 20.01 17.68
C LEU A 247 5.38 18.80 18.13
N THR A 248 5.88 18.81 19.36
CA THR A 248 6.52 17.63 19.98
C THR A 248 5.63 17.14 21.10
N LEU A 249 5.21 15.88 20.97
CA LEU A 249 4.30 15.21 21.89
C LEU A 249 5.05 14.12 22.64
N SER A 250 4.82 14.02 23.95
CA SER A 250 5.39 12.94 24.78
C SER A 250 4.48 11.72 24.71
N VAL A 251 4.97 10.61 24.19
CA VAL A 251 4.18 9.40 23.96
C VAL A 251 4.72 8.26 24.81
N THR A 252 3.84 7.65 25.62
CA THR A 252 4.14 6.44 26.40
C THR A 252 3.51 5.23 25.72
N PHE A 253 4.32 4.24 25.44
CA PHE A 253 3.92 2.98 24.80
C PHE A 253 3.50 1.91 25.79
#